data_e2d704f00ec0007b9fc3e8fd4aaa4b53
#
_entry.id   e2d704f00ec0007b9fc3e8fd4aaa4b53
#
_cell.length_a   1.000
_cell.length_b   1.000
_cell.length_c   1.000
_cell.angle_alpha   90.00
_cell.angle_beta   90.00
_cell.angle_gamma   90.00
#
_symmetry.space_group_name_H-M   'P 1'
#
loop_
_entity.id
_entity.type
_entity.pdbx_description
1 polymer ?
#
loop_
_entity_poly.entity_id
_entity_poly.type
_entity_poly.pdbx_seq_one_letter_code
_entity_poly.pdbx_strand_id
1 'polypeptide(L)'
;MALLLLLTACATPPPPAQPTAATIPQQPEFGDSSAGAYLAGRAAQSDHDLAGASFYLAKALADDPENIEILHRASVAFALEGRIAEAAALAGRMEAFDEESTVPAMLLAEQRAKDGDWPGLEAIVDHLPERGLNSYLLPLSRAWAKMGEGKIDLALAQLAGLDHIAGLGVLRQFNAGLINDLADRHQAAEQAFRATLSTAAGRTLRTEAVVASFFHRIGKDDEAHQLLAAFRHEHPDLPDLAISEQRLVDSPQAGLAEGYFGVAGTLRQANAADLALLFCELALDLKPDFPLAQLMTGDILTGLGQFDAANRAYRSLPADSPFVPSATLRVARNLESTKDLDGAAALLRALAQRQPQRPDALLALGDMWRRQKRWLDAVHAYDQALARIDGDDRSQWPAFYARGVALERANQWSRAEADLLHALDLQPDEPEVLNYLGYSWIEQSANLPRATAMIEKAVSLRPADGFIVDSLGWAFYRSGDFPRAVETLQKAVTLEPGDAAINDHLGDALWRAGRPEEARFQWQHALLSDPDPELRTQVADKLKRDQLPDAVIAPAEPSQ
;
A
#
# COMPACT_ATOMS: atom_id res chain seq x y z
N MET A 1 -60.56 -61.43 42.80
CA MET A 1 -61.10 -60.26 42.11
C MET A 1 -59.93 -59.43 41.63
N ALA A 2 -59.53 -59.63 40.38
CA ALA A 2 -58.38 -59.02 39.78
C ALA A 2 -58.83 -57.82 38.93
N LEU A 3 -58.27 -56.66 39.19
CA LEU A 3 -58.52 -55.43 38.43
C LEU A 3 -57.41 -55.23 37.39
N LEU A 4 -57.72 -55.36 36.09
CA LEU A 4 -56.83 -55.12 34.95
C LEU A 4 -56.74 -53.62 34.74
N LEU A 5 -55.53 -53.06 34.85
CA LEU A 5 -55.21 -51.69 34.40
C LEU A 5 -54.67 -51.75 32.96
N LEU A 6 -55.42 -51.20 32.01
CA LEU A 6 -55.04 -51.00 30.65
C LEU A 6 -54.12 -49.79 30.60
N LEU A 7 -52.84 -49.98 30.30
CA LEU A 7 -51.90 -48.93 29.92
C LEU A 7 -52.03 -48.65 28.41
N THR A 8 -52.64 -47.51 28.05
CA THR A 8 -52.60 -46.99 26.71
C THR A 8 -51.22 -46.31 26.44
N ALA A 9 -50.40 -46.93 25.61
CA ALA A 9 -49.14 -46.38 25.14
C ALA A 9 -49.45 -45.23 24.15
N CYS A 10 -49.11 -43.99 24.52
CA CYS A 10 -49.06 -42.90 23.60
C CYS A 10 -47.86 -43.11 22.66
N ALA A 11 -48.12 -43.46 21.41
CA ALA A 11 -47.12 -43.49 20.35
C ALA A 11 -46.72 -42.03 20.03
N THR A 12 -45.50 -41.68 20.32
CA THR A 12 -44.89 -40.43 19.83
C THR A 12 -44.77 -40.49 18.30
N PRO A 13 -45.18 -39.44 17.56
CA PRO A 13 -44.99 -39.42 16.12
C PRO A 13 -43.47 -39.43 15.80
N PRO A 14 -43.05 -40.08 14.70
CA PRO A 14 -41.66 -40.05 14.29
C PRO A 14 -41.20 -38.61 14.04
N PRO A 15 -39.94 -38.28 14.32
CA PRO A 15 -39.40 -36.94 14.02
C PRO A 15 -39.52 -36.66 12.51
N PRO A 16 -39.76 -35.40 12.11
CA PRO A 16 -39.81 -35.06 10.70
C PRO A 16 -38.50 -35.46 10.04
N ALA A 17 -38.60 -36.10 8.87
CA ALA A 17 -37.44 -36.46 8.06
C ALA A 17 -36.60 -35.18 7.83
N GLN A 18 -35.34 -35.23 8.25
CA GLN A 18 -34.40 -34.18 7.90
C GLN A 18 -34.38 -34.08 6.37
N PRO A 19 -34.45 -32.84 5.77
CA PRO A 19 -34.29 -32.72 4.36
C PRO A 19 -32.91 -33.28 4.01
N THR A 20 -32.89 -34.34 3.18
CA THR A 20 -31.68 -34.82 2.54
C THR A 20 -31.01 -33.59 1.91
N ALA A 21 -29.81 -33.29 2.38
CA ALA A 21 -28.99 -32.27 1.76
C ALA A 21 -29.02 -32.53 0.24
N ALA A 22 -29.63 -31.61 -0.50
CA ALA A 22 -29.58 -31.67 -1.93
C ALA A 22 -28.09 -31.71 -2.27
N THR A 23 -27.64 -32.79 -2.90
CA THR A 23 -26.32 -32.89 -3.49
C THR A 23 -26.25 -31.70 -4.44
N ILE A 24 -25.52 -30.66 -4.04
CA ILE A 24 -25.13 -29.59 -4.97
C ILE A 24 -24.48 -30.34 -6.12
N PRO A 25 -24.99 -30.22 -7.37
CA PRO A 25 -24.30 -30.82 -8.50
C PRO A 25 -22.86 -30.30 -8.41
N GLN A 26 -21.87 -31.20 -8.35
CA GLN A 26 -20.48 -30.78 -8.50
C GLN A 26 -20.49 -29.95 -9.78
N GLN A 27 -20.22 -28.65 -9.64
CA GLN A 27 -19.98 -27.80 -10.80
C GLN A 27 -18.90 -28.52 -11.61
N PRO A 28 -19.05 -28.68 -12.93
CA PRO A 28 -18.00 -29.26 -13.75
C PRO A 28 -16.73 -28.48 -13.39
N GLU A 29 -15.68 -29.19 -12.94
CA GLU A 29 -14.43 -28.54 -12.61
C GLU A 29 -14.01 -27.77 -13.86
N PHE A 30 -14.09 -26.44 -13.79
CA PHE A 30 -13.60 -25.57 -14.84
C PHE A 30 -12.13 -25.94 -15.06
N GLY A 31 -11.81 -26.47 -16.23
CA GLY A 31 -10.46 -26.86 -16.56
C GLY A 31 -10.22 -28.36 -16.80
N ASP A 32 -11.23 -29.21 -16.92
CA ASP A 32 -11.04 -30.65 -17.24
C ASP A 32 -10.61 -30.93 -18.70
N SER A 33 -10.76 -29.95 -19.59
CA SER A 33 -10.21 -30.00 -20.96
C SER A 33 -9.07 -29.00 -21.13
N SER A 34 -8.16 -29.23 -22.08
CA SER A 34 -7.07 -28.29 -22.42
C SER A 34 -7.59 -26.87 -22.64
N ALA A 35 -8.65 -26.71 -23.45
CA ALA A 35 -9.28 -25.42 -23.70
C ALA A 35 -9.89 -24.81 -22.41
N GLY A 36 -10.52 -25.63 -21.57
CA GLY A 36 -11.06 -25.19 -20.27
C GLY A 36 -9.94 -24.75 -19.31
N ALA A 37 -8.86 -25.50 -19.23
CA ALA A 37 -7.68 -25.16 -18.46
C ALA A 37 -7.02 -23.85 -18.97
N TYR A 38 -6.89 -23.69 -20.28
CA TYR A 38 -6.36 -22.45 -20.87
C TYR A 38 -7.23 -21.24 -20.54
N LEU A 39 -8.54 -21.34 -20.67
CA LEU A 39 -9.46 -20.24 -20.32
C LEU A 39 -9.43 -19.92 -18.82
N ALA A 40 -9.37 -20.94 -17.95
CA ALA A 40 -9.23 -20.76 -16.52
C ALA A 40 -7.89 -20.08 -16.16
N GLY A 41 -6.79 -20.47 -16.80
CA GLY A 41 -5.49 -19.81 -16.63
C GLY A 41 -5.50 -18.36 -17.09
N ARG A 42 -6.19 -18.04 -18.19
CA ARG A 42 -6.35 -16.65 -18.63
C ARG A 42 -7.22 -15.81 -17.69
N ALA A 43 -8.30 -16.38 -17.16
CA ALA A 43 -9.12 -15.72 -16.16
C ALA A 43 -8.30 -15.43 -14.88
N ALA A 44 -7.57 -16.43 -14.39
CA ALA A 44 -6.66 -16.27 -13.26
C ALA A 44 -5.61 -15.17 -13.50
N GLN A 45 -5.02 -15.08 -14.70
CA GLN A 45 -4.13 -13.97 -15.06
C GLN A 45 -4.83 -12.60 -14.99
N SER A 46 -6.07 -12.51 -15.51
CA SER A 46 -6.85 -11.27 -15.45
C SER A 46 -7.18 -10.83 -14.03
N ASP A 47 -7.40 -11.80 -13.15
CA ASP A 47 -7.72 -11.60 -11.73
C ASP A 47 -6.46 -11.50 -10.85
N HIS A 48 -5.28 -11.50 -11.45
CA HIS A 48 -3.98 -11.52 -10.78
C HIS A 48 -3.78 -12.72 -9.82
N ASP A 49 -4.54 -13.81 -9.98
CA ASP A 49 -4.31 -15.06 -9.27
C ASP A 49 -3.11 -15.79 -9.87
N LEU A 50 -1.91 -15.45 -9.39
CA LEU A 50 -0.65 -15.96 -9.95
C LEU A 50 -0.54 -17.48 -9.84
N ALA A 51 -0.94 -18.06 -8.72
CA ALA A 51 -0.90 -19.50 -8.50
C ALA A 51 -1.93 -20.25 -9.35
N GLY A 52 -3.15 -19.71 -9.47
CA GLY A 52 -4.16 -20.24 -10.38
C GLY A 52 -3.73 -20.16 -11.85
N ALA A 53 -3.13 -19.05 -12.26
CA ALA A 53 -2.64 -18.85 -13.62
C ALA A 53 -1.56 -19.89 -13.97
N SER A 54 -0.52 -20.05 -13.15
CA SER A 54 0.54 -21.03 -13.39
C SER A 54 0.02 -22.46 -13.37
N PHE A 55 -0.86 -22.81 -12.44
CA PHE A 55 -1.48 -24.13 -12.33
C PHE A 55 -2.30 -24.51 -13.56
N TYR A 56 -3.24 -23.65 -13.98
CA TYR A 56 -4.13 -23.97 -15.10
C TYR A 56 -3.40 -23.92 -16.46
N LEU A 57 -2.45 -23.01 -16.64
CA LEU A 57 -1.65 -22.97 -17.87
C LEU A 57 -0.71 -24.17 -17.97
N ALA A 58 -0.13 -24.64 -16.86
CA ALA A 58 0.62 -25.90 -16.85
C ALA A 58 -0.26 -27.10 -17.21
N LYS A 59 -1.51 -27.15 -16.70
CA LYS A 59 -2.48 -28.18 -17.04
C LYS A 59 -2.84 -28.16 -18.54
N ALA A 60 -3.10 -26.98 -19.10
CA ALA A 60 -3.35 -26.82 -20.53
C ALA A 60 -2.16 -27.28 -21.39
N LEU A 61 -0.94 -26.98 -20.94
CA LEU A 61 0.30 -27.36 -21.62
C LEU A 61 0.56 -28.87 -21.58
N ALA A 62 0.07 -29.58 -20.55
CA ALA A 62 0.19 -31.04 -20.48
C ALA A 62 -0.55 -31.75 -21.60
N ASP A 63 -1.66 -31.21 -22.06
CA ASP A 63 -2.47 -31.74 -23.16
C ASP A 63 -1.98 -31.32 -24.57
N ASP A 64 -1.38 -30.11 -24.67
CA ASP A 64 -0.83 -29.54 -25.91
C ASP A 64 0.57 -28.97 -25.68
N PRO A 65 1.59 -29.84 -25.54
CA PRO A 65 2.90 -29.44 -25.02
C PRO A 65 3.71 -28.55 -25.95
N GLU A 66 3.44 -28.52 -27.25
CA GLU A 66 4.18 -27.73 -28.25
C GLU A 66 3.45 -26.42 -28.62
N ASN A 67 2.36 -26.08 -27.95
CA ASN A 67 1.59 -24.88 -28.24
C ASN A 67 2.35 -23.63 -27.77
N ILE A 68 2.84 -22.85 -28.74
CA ILE A 68 3.68 -21.67 -28.50
C ILE A 68 2.95 -20.62 -27.63
N GLU A 69 1.65 -20.39 -27.87
CA GLU A 69 0.86 -19.43 -27.09
C GLU A 69 0.73 -19.86 -25.64
N ILE A 70 0.50 -21.16 -25.39
CA ILE A 70 0.41 -21.69 -24.02
C ILE A 70 1.80 -21.67 -23.36
N LEU A 71 2.85 -22.04 -24.08
CA LEU A 71 4.24 -21.96 -23.60
C LEU A 71 4.61 -20.55 -23.19
N HIS A 72 4.30 -19.55 -24.04
CA HIS A 72 4.56 -18.14 -23.74
C HIS A 72 3.81 -17.70 -22.48
N ARG A 73 2.51 -17.94 -22.39
CA ARG A 73 1.71 -17.53 -21.22
C ARG A 73 2.12 -18.26 -19.95
N ALA A 74 2.40 -19.54 -20.04
CA ALA A 74 2.85 -20.34 -18.90
C ALA A 74 4.21 -19.84 -18.41
N SER A 75 5.18 -19.56 -19.30
CA SER A 75 6.48 -19.02 -18.89
C SER A 75 6.35 -17.69 -18.15
N VAL A 76 5.50 -16.78 -18.63
CA VAL A 76 5.21 -15.51 -17.93
C VAL A 76 4.55 -15.75 -16.56
N ALA A 77 3.53 -16.63 -16.49
CA ALA A 77 2.82 -16.92 -15.24
C ALA A 77 3.75 -17.53 -14.18
N PHE A 78 4.62 -18.47 -14.57
CA PHE A 78 5.63 -19.05 -13.68
C PHE A 78 6.64 -18.00 -13.21
N ALA A 79 7.06 -17.10 -14.09
CA ALA A 79 7.99 -16.03 -13.75
C ALA A 79 7.39 -15.04 -12.72
N LEU A 80 6.11 -14.67 -12.90
CA LEU A 80 5.40 -13.79 -11.95
C LEU A 80 5.17 -14.45 -10.58
N GLU A 81 5.14 -15.80 -10.54
CA GLU A 81 5.07 -16.56 -9.29
C GLU A 81 6.47 -16.73 -8.62
N GLY A 82 7.54 -16.19 -9.23
CA GLY A 82 8.91 -16.33 -8.76
C GLY A 82 9.58 -17.67 -9.12
N ARG A 83 8.99 -18.48 -9.97
CA ARG A 83 9.49 -19.78 -10.42
C ARG A 83 10.34 -19.63 -11.70
N ILE A 84 11.42 -18.82 -11.59
CA ILE A 84 12.20 -18.36 -12.75
C ILE A 84 12.83 -19.53 -13.51
N ALA A 85 13.41 -20.51 -12.83
CA ALA A 85 14.02 -21.66 -13.48
C ALA A 85 13.01 -22.49 -14.31
N GLU A 86 11.79 -22.69 -13.81
CA GLU A 86 10.73 -23.39 -14.53
C GLU A 86 10.20 -22.54 -15.69
N ALA A 87 10.04 -21.23 -15.48
CA ALA A 87 9.68 -20.29 -16.53
C ALA A 87 10.69 -20.29 -17.69
N ALA A 88 11.98 -20.27 -17.38
CA ALA A 88 13.05 -20.36 -18.38
C ALA A 88 13.06 -21.71 -19.12
N ALA A 89 12.78 -22.82 -18.40
CA ALA A 89 12.66 -24.14 -19.05
C ALA A 89 11.50 -24.18 -20.05
N LEU A 90 10.38 -23.51 -19.78
CA LEU A 90 9.26 -23.36 -20.73
C LEU A 90 9.65 -22.47 -21.91
N ALA A 91 10.30 -21.34 -21.65
CA ALA A 91 10.80 -20.42 -22.67
C ALA A 91 11.78 -21.11 -23.63
N GLY A 92 12.65 -21.99 -23.11
CA GLY A 92 13.62 -22.76 -23.90
C GLY A 92 13.01 -23.78 -24.89
N ARG A 93 11.71 -24.07 -24.78
CA ARG A 93 10.99 -24.93 -25.72
C ARG A 93 10.45 -24.16 -26.95
N MET A 94 10.54 -22.83 -26.93
CA MET A 94 10.14 -21.97 -28.05
C MET A 94 11.29 -21.94 -29.09
N GLU A 95 11.00 -22.26 -30.35
CA GLU A 95 12.04 -22.34 -31.39
C GLU A 95 12.56 -20.96 -31.86
N ALA A 96 11.73 -19.92 -31.72
CA ALA A 96 12.06 -18.57 -32.14
C ALA A 96 11.36 -17.53 -31.24
N PHE A 97 12.02 -16.39 -31.05
CA PHE A 97 11.45 -15.23 -30.38
C PHE A 97 11.08 -14.15 -31.38
N ASP A 98 9.86 -13.66 -31.29
CA ASP A 98 9.39 -12.47 -31.98
C ASP A 98 9.35 -11.27 -31.03
N GLU A 99 8.76 -10.16 -31.50
CA GLU A 99 8.64 -8.94 -30.69
C GLU A 99 7.79 -9.12 -29.43
N GLU A 100 6.86 -10.08 -29.43
CA GLU A 100 6.00 -10.42 -28.31
C GLU A 100 6.69 -11.37 -27.31
N SER A 101 7.81 -11.94 -27.69
CA SER A 101 8.58 -12.91 -26.91
C SER A 101 9.66 -12.28 -26.01
N THR A 102 9.62 -10.97 -25.76
CA THR A 102 10.62 -10.28 -24.92
C THR A 102 10.80 -10.94 -23.56
N VAL A 103 9.72 -11.29 -22.85
CA VAL A 103 9.80 -11.89 -21.50
C VAL A 103 10.44 -13.28 -21.55
N PRO A 104 9.99 -14.23 -22.40
CA PRO A 104 10.68 -15.51 -22.54
C PRO A 104 12.16 -15.39 -22.90
N ALA A 105 12.51 -14.48 -23.80
CA ALA A 105 13.91 -14.26 -24.18
C ALA A 105 14.74 -13.74 -22.98
N MET A 106 14.17 -12.84 -22.18
CA MET A 106 14.85 -12.34 -20.98
C MET A 106 15.03 -13.40 -19.90
N LEU A 107 14.07 -14.33 -19.75
CA LEU A 107 14.21 -15.48 -18.85
C LEU A 107 15.41 -16.36 -19.24
N LEU A 108 15.61 -16.60 -20.53
CA LEU A 108 16.78 -17.36 -21.02
C LEU A 108 18.08 -16.57 -20.89
N ALA A 109 18.04 -15.27 -21.19
CA ALA A 109 19.19 -14.37 -21.03
C ALA A 109 19.65 -14.31 -19.56
N GLU A 110 18.71 -14.28 -18.64
CA GLU A 110 18.98 -14.30 -17.19
C GLU A 110 19.64 -15.62 -16.76
N GLN A 111 19.13 -16.77 -17.23
CA GLN A 111 19.79 -18.07 -16.95
C GLN A 111 21.23 -18.11 -17.49
N ARG A 112 21.49 -17.55 -18.68
CA ARG A 112 22.85 -17.40 -19.20
C ARG A 112 23.73 -16.55 -18.29
N ALA A 113 23.19 -15.43 -17.78
CA ALA A 113 23.92 -14.58 -16.82
C ALA A 113 24.25 -15.34 -15.54
N LYS A 114 23.30 -16.10 -15.02
CA LYS A 114 23.46 -16.91 -13.80
C LYS A 114 24.56 -17.96 -13.93
N ASP A 115 24.63 -18.60 -15.11
CA ASP A 115 25.65 -19.58 -15.48
C ASP A 115 27.00 -18.93 -15.83
N GLY A 116 27.09 -17.60 -15.94
CA GLY A 116 28.28 -16.86 -16.38
C GLY A 116 28.51 -16.94 -17.90
N ASP A 117 27.55 -17.42 -18.69
CA ASP A 117 27.60 -17.46 -20.15
C ASP A 117 27.17 -16.11 -20.76
N TRP A 118 28.04 -15.12 -20.60
CA TRP A 118 27.83 -13.77 -21.07
C TRP A 118 27.67 -13.65 -22.59
N PRO A 119 28.48 -14.36 -23.42
CA PRO A 119 28.26 -14.41 -24.87
C PRO A 119 26.88 -15.00 -25.23
N GLY A 120 26.43 -16.02 -24.50
CA GLY A 120 25.12 -16.62 -24.69
C GLY A 120 23.98 -15.65 -24.36
N LEU A 121 24.11 -14.83 -23.31
CA LEU A 121 23.18 -13.75 -23.01
C LEU A 121 23.12 -12.75 -24.17
N GLU A 122 24.28 -12.26 -24.64
CA GLU A 122 24.33 -11.29 -25.75
C GLU A 122 23.67 -11.83 -27.00
N ALA A 123 23.94 -13.08 -27.37
CA ALA A 123 23.33 -13.71 -28.52
C ALA A 123 21.80 -13.71 -28.46
N ILE A 124 21.21 -13.86 -27.28
CA ILE A 124 19.75 -13.79 -27.10
C ILE A 124 19.24 -12.35 -27.26
N VAL A 125 19.83 -11.40 -26.52
CA VAL A 125 19.32 -10.01 -26.49
C VAL A 125 19.53 -9.28 -27.82
N ASP A 126 20.53 -9.66 -28.63
CA ASP A 126 20.78 -9.05 -29.93
C ASP A 126 19.74 -9.37 -31.01
N HIS A 127 18.90 -10.38 -30.78
CA HIS A 127 17.80 -10.72 -31.66
C HIS A 127 16.51 -9.96 -31.32
N LEU A 128 16.46 -9.25 -30.19
CA LEU A 128 15.27 -8.53 -29.75
C LEU A 128 15.22 -7.11 -30.35
N PRO A 129 14.03 -6.61 -30.73
CA PRO A 129 13.87 -5.26 -31.28
C PRO A 129 14.13 -4.19 -30.20
N GLU A 130 14.91 -3.16 -30.53
CA GLU A 130 15.22 -2.04 -29.64
C GLU A 130 14.10 -0.99 -29.59
N ARG A 131 12.92 -1.37 -29.08
CA ARG A 131 11.76 -0.48 -28.93
C ARG A 131 10.99 -0.79 -27.65
N GLY A 132 10.21 0.17 -27.17
CA GLY A 132 9.45 0.03 -25.91
C GLY A 132 10.37 -0.25 -24.72
N LEU A 133 10.04 -1.27 -23.93
CA LEU A 133 10.84 -1.73 -22.80
C LEU A 133 12.29 -2.07 -23.19
N ASN A 134 12.47 -2.67 -24.35
CA ASN A 134 13.76 -3.12 -24.84
C ASN A 134 14.75 -1.97 -25.11
N SER A 135 14.25 -0.76 -25.38
CA SER A 135 15.12 0.40 -25.63
C SER A 135 16.05 0.74 -24.47
N TYR A 136 15.72 0.37 -23.23
CA TYR A 136 16.57 0.56 -22.07
C TYR A 136 17.03 -0.75 -21.42
N LEU A 137 16.28 -1.82 -21.57
CA LEU A 137 16.62 -3.13 -21.05
C LEU A 137 17.83 -3.74 -21.78
N LEU A 138 17.86 -3.69 -23.12
CA LEU A 138 18.95 -4.28 -23.91
C LEU A 138 20.30 -3.58 -23.68
N PRO A 139 20.40 -2.22 -23.67
CA PRO A 139 21.66 -1.56 -23.32
C PRO A 139 22.19 -1.94 -21.94
N LEU A 140 21.31 -2.09 -20.94
CA LEU A 140 21.69 -2.55 -19.60
C LEU A 140 22.22 -3.99 -19.62
N SER A 141 21.48 -4.90 -20.23
CA SER A 141 21.87 -6.33 -20.30
C SER A 141 23.20 -6.52 -21.03
N ARG A 142 23.39 -5.82 -22.18
CA ARG A 142 24.65 -5.83 -22.93
C ARG A 142 25.81 -5.24 -22.12
N ALA A 143 25.55 -4.15 -21.38
CA ALA A 143 26.57 -3.53 -20.53
C ALA A 143 27.08 -4.52 -19.47
N TRP A 144 26.16 -5.19 -18.77
CA TRP A 144 26.55 -6.18 -17.75
C TRP A 144 27.16 -7.44 -18.36
N ALA A 145 26.73 -7.85 -19.55
CA ALA A 145 27.39 -8.94 -20.31
C ALA A 145 28.84 -8.59 -20.64
N LYS A 146 29.09 -7.38 -21.18
CA LYS A 146 30.47 -6.91 -21.43
C LYS A 146 31.29 -6.77 -20.17
N MET A 147 30.71 -6.38 -19.05
CA MET A 147 31.36 -6.37 -17.75
C MET A 147 31.75 -7.79 -17.34
N GLY A 148 30.85 -8.77 -17.49
CA GLY A 148 31.10 -10.18 -17.20
C GLY A 148 32.18 -10.80 -18.07
N GLU A 149 32.36 -10.35 -19.30
CA GLU A 149 33.44 -10.69 -20.20
C GLU A 149 34.78 -9.99 -19.86
N GLY A 150 34.81 -9.06 -18.89
CA GLY A 150 35.96 -8.22 -18.55
C GLY A 150 36.25 -7.08 -19.53
N LYS A 151 35.28 -6.74 -20.42
CA LYS A 151 35.41 -5.71 -21.46
C LYS A 151 34.84 -4.38 -20.98
N ILE A 152 35.46 -3.74 -19.99
CA ILE A 152 34.93 -2.61 -19.22
C ILE A 152 34.56 -1.42 -20.10
N ASP A 153 35.40 -1.03 -21.04
CA ASP A 153 35.16 0.14 -21.89
C ASP A 153 34.00 -0.10 -22.85
N LEU A 154 33.82 -1.35 -23.32
CA LEU A 154 32.67 -1.74 -24.11
C LEU A 154 31.39 -1.76 -23.27
N ALA A 155 31.47 -2.22 -22.01
CA ALA A 155 30.35 -2.17 -21.07
C ALA A 155 29.82 -0.73 -20.87
N LEU A 156 30.72 0.21 -20.62
CA LEU A 156 30.38 1.64 -20.47
C LEU A 156 29.83 2.23 -21.77
N ALA A 157 30.35 1.81 -22.95
CA ALA A 157 29.83 2.26 -24.24
C ALA A 157 28.39 1.80 -24.51
N GLN A 158 28.00 0.59 -24.06
CA GLN A 158 26.61 0.10 -24.16
C GLN A 158 25.63 0.99 -23.41
N LEU A 159 26.02 1.52 -22.23
CA LEU A 159 25.18 2.42 -21.45
C LEU A 159 24.88 3.76 -22.14
N ALA A 160 25.71 4.18 -23.14
CA ALA A 160 25.45 5.39 -23.90
C ALA A 160 24.14 5.35 -24.69
N GLY A 161 23.62 4.15 -25.00
CA GLY A 161 22.29 3.98 -25.60
C GLY A 161 21.15 4.57 -24.75
N LEU A 162 21.35 4.71 -23.42
CA LEU A 162 20.36 5.27 -22.51
C LEU A 162 20.31 6.82 -22.53
N ASP A 163 21.29 7.51 -23.14
CA ASP A 163 21.37 8.98 -23.18
C ASP A 163 20.23 9.61 -23.98
N HIS A 164 19.67 8.86 -24.93
CA HIS A 164 18.61 9.34 -25.81
C HIS A 164 17.20 9.20 -25.21
N ILE A 165 17.09 8.60 -24.03
CA ILE A 165 15.80 8.31 -23.36
C ILE A 165 15.62 9.25 -22.18
N ALA A 166 14.63 10.13 -22.26
CA ALA A 166 14.33 11.08 -21.20
C ALA A 166 14.07 10.36 -19.86
N GLY A 167 14.73 10.83 -18.79
CA GLY A 167 14.57 10.28 -17.44
C GLY A 167 15.50 9.11 -17.09
N LEU A 168 16.21 8.50 -18.05
CA LEU A 168 17.11 7.37 -17.78
C LEU A 168 18.57 7.75 -17.47
N GLY A 169 18.90 9.01 -17.47
CA GLY A 169 20.26 9.48 -17.13
C GLY A 169 20.73 9.02 -15.76
N VAL A 170 19.84 8.96 -14.78
CA VAL A 170 20.13 8.44 -13.43
C VAL A 170 20.50 6.95 -13.48
N LEU A 171 19.69 6.14 -14.15
CA LEU A 171 19.94 4.70 -14.32
C LEU A 171 21.29 4.45 -15.01
N ARG A 172 21.59 5.20 -16.06
CA ARG A 172 22.87 5.15 -16.74
C ARG A 172 24.04 5.47 -15.82
N GLN A 173 23.99 6.62 -15.14
CA GLN A 173 25.08 7.06 -14.26
C GLN A 173 25.30 6.09 -13.11
N PHE A 174 24.22 5.59 -12.51
CA PHE A 174 24.34 4.61 -11.44
C PHE A 174 25.02 3.31 -11.90
N ASN A 175 24.59 2.74 -13.04
CA ASN A 175 25.22 1.54 -13.60
C ASN A 175 26.66 1.80 -14.05
N ALA A 176 26.98 2.97 -14.59
CA ALA A 176 28.35 3.34 -14.91
C ALA A 176 29.23 3.44 -13.65
N GLY A 177 28.69 3.94 -12.53
CA GLY A 177 29.34 3.95 -11.23
C GLY A 177 29.66 2.55 -10.74
N LEU A 178 28.66 1.64 -10.80
CA LEU A 178 28.82 0.24 -10.39
C LEU A 178 29.87 -0.52 -11.24
N ILE A 179 29.83 -0.36 -12.56
CA ILE A 179 30.80 -0.99 -13.47
C ILE A 179 32.22 -0.50 -13.19
N ASN A 180 32.38 0.83 -13.00
CA ASN A 180 33.69 1.38 -12.67
C ASN A 180 34.16 0.97 -11.27
N ASP A 181 33.28 0.87 -10.30
CA ASP A 181 33.63 0.38 -8.95
C ASP A 181 34.11 -1.08 -9.00
N LEU A 182 33.37 -1.95 -9.69
CA LEU A 182 33.79 -3.36 -9.88
C LEU A 182 35.12 -3.49 -10.62
N ALA A 183 35.44 -2.54 -11.48
CA ALA A 183 36.71 -2.50 -12.24
C ALA A 183 37.84 -1.78 -11.48
N ASP A 184 37.67 -1.40 -10.20
CA ASP A 184 38.60 -0.63 -9.37
C ASP A 184 38.99 0.73 -9.97
N ARG A 185 38.13 1.30 -10.86
CA ARG A 185 38.32 2.62 -11.46
C ARG A 185 37.70 3.70 -10.56
N HIS A 186 38.22 3.88 -9.36
CA HIS A 186 37.61 4.67 -8.28
C HIS A 186 37.26 6.09 -8.68
N GLN A 187 38.11 6.81 -9.43
CA GLN A 187 37.84 8.19 -9.85
C GLN A 187 36.64 8.28 -10.80
N ALA A 188 36.51 7.36 -11.75
CA ALA A 188 35.41 7.31 -12.69
C ALA A 188 34.11 6.88 -11.99
N ALA A 189 34.19 5.92 -11.06
CA ALA A 189 33.07 5.48 -10.22
C ALA A 189 32.52 6.65 -9.39
N GLU A 190 33.42 7.39 -8.71
CA GLU A 190 33.03 8.56 -7.92
C GLU A 190 32.32 9.62 -8.77
N GLN A 191 32.87 9.94 -9.96
CA GLN A 191 32.23 10.89 -10.85
C GLN A 191 30.80 10.47 -11.24
N ALA A 192 30.62 9.22 -11.59
CA ALA A 192 29.33 8.67 -11.98
C ALA A 192 28.32 8.64 -10.81
N PHE A 193 28.76 8.23 -9.60
CA PHE A 193 27.94 8.24 -8.41
C PHE A 193 27.53 9.65 -7.97
N ARG A 194 28.44 10.63 -8.03
CA ARG A 194 28.08 12.03 -7.76
C ARG A 194 27.08 12.57 -8.77
N ALA A 195 27.22 12.21 -10.05
CA ALA A 195 26.24 12.54 -11.07
C ALA A 195 24.87 11.90 -10.81
N THR A 196 24.83 10.66 -10.32
CA THR A 196 23.59 10.00 -9.88
C THR A 196 22.90 10.79 -8.78
N LEU A 197 23.62 11.14 -7.71
CA LEU A 197 23.07 11.86 -6.54
C LEU A 197 22.77 13.34 -6.79
N SER A 198 23.18 13.90 -7.92
CA SER A 198 22.94 15.32 -8.24
C SER A 198 21.47 15.66 -8.54
N THR A 199 20.61 14.64 -8.68
CA THR A 199 19.18 14.80 -8.96
C THR A 199 18.34 14.17 -7.87
N ALA A 200 17.14 14.70 -7.62
CA ALA A 200 16.20 14.11 -6.65
C ALA A 200 15.84 12.66 -7.02
N ALA A 201 15.66 12.35 -8.29
CA ALA A 201 15.36 10.99 -8.75
C ALA A 201 16.51 9.99 -8.50
N GLY A 202 17.75 10.47 -8.42
CA GLY A 202 18.92 9.65 -8.13
C GLY A 202 19.16 9.42 -6.63
N ARG A 203 18.50 10.18 -5.76
CA ARG A 203 18.63 10.08 -4.31
C ARG A 203 17.60 9.09 -3.76
N THR A 204 17.87 7.81 -3.92
CA THR A 204 17.05 6.73 -3.37
C THR A 204 17.79 6.01 -2.25
N LEU A 205 17.05 5.31 -1.38
CA LEU A 205 17.67 4.53 -0.30
C LEU A 205 18.76 3.58 -0.82
N ARG A 206 18.55 2.97 -2.00
CA ARG A 206 19.52 2.05 -2.60
C ARG A 206 20.77 2.77 -3.09
N THR A 207 20.61 3.86 -3.83
CA THR A 207 21.75 4.62 -4.35
C THR A 207 22.56 5.25 -3.23
N GLU A 208 21.92 5.79 -2.20
CA GLU A 208 22.60 6.36 -1.03
C GLU A 208 23.41 5.27 -0.28
N ALA A 209 22.84 4.08 -0.07
CA ALA A 209 23.53 2.97 0.58
C ALA A 209 24.77 2.49 -0.23
N VAL A 210 24.61 2.33 -1.54
CA VAL A 210 25.69 1.89 -2.43
C VAL A 210 26.82 2.92 -2.47
N VAL A 211 26.47 4.20 -2.62
CA VAL A 211 27.47 5.27 -2.70
C VAL A 211 28.17 5.51 -1.36
N ALA A 212 27.45 5.42 -0.25
CA ALA A 212 28.07 5.50 1.08
C ALA A 212 29.08 4.35 1.30
N SER A 213 28.71 3.11 0.95
CA SER A 213 29.63 1.97 0.98
C SER A 213 30.86 2.19 0.08
N PHE A 214 30.66 2.74 -1.13
CA PHE A 214 31.77 3.09 -2.02
C PHE A 214 32.70 4.14 -1.40
N PHE A 215 32.15 5.25 -0.86
CA PHE A 215 32.98 6.30 -0.23
C PHE A 215 33.76 5.77 0.96
N HIS A 216 33.15 4.96 1.81
CA HIS A 216 33.84 4.32 2.92
C HIS A 216 35.03 3.49 2.43
N ARG A 217 34.85 2.61 1.43
CA ARG A 217 35.91 1.74 0.89
C ARG A 217 37.08 2.49 0.24
N ILE A 218 36.83 3.70 -0.25
CA ILE A 218 37.92 4.56 -0.81
C ILE A 218 38.50 5.53 0.22
N GLY A 219 38.18 5.36 1.54
CA GLY A 219 38.70 6.16 2.64
C GLY A 219 38.06 7.53 2.83
N LYS A 220 36.84 7.73 2.33
CA LYS A 220 36.05 8.98 2.48
C LYS A 220 34.94 8.81 3.50
N ASP A 221 35.30 8.41 4.72
CA ASP A 221 34.36 8.05 5.79
C ASP A 221 33.44 9.21 6.18
N ASP A 222 33.99 10.41 6.29
CA ASP A 222 33.20 11.60 6.64
C ASP A 222 32.10 11.88 5.58
N GLU A 223 32.43 11.74 4.29
CA GLU A 223 31.46 11.93 3.20
C GLU A 223 30.38 10.83 3.24
N ALA A 224 30.76 9.58 3.51
CA ALA A 224 29.82 8.47 3.65
C ALA A 224 28.80 8.69 4.78
N HIS A 225 29.29 9.11 5.95
CA HIS A 225 28.42 9.40 7.10
C HIS A 225 27.53 10.62 6.87
N GLN A 226 28.07 11.71 6.29
CA GLN A 226 27.28 12.89 5.96
C GLN A 226 26.17 12.58 4.96
N LEU A 227 26.46 11.74 3.94
CA LEU A 227 25.49 11.34 2.93
C LEU A 227 24.30 10.63 3.58
N LEU A 228 24.53 9.59 4.39
CA LEU A 228 23.44 8.86 5.06
C LEU A 228 22.73 9.70 6.13
N ALA A 229 23.44 10.58 6.85
CA ALA A 229 22.84 11.46 7.84
C ALA A 229 21.90 12.48 7.19
N ALA A 230 22.30 13.08 6.05
CA ALA A 230 21.44 13.99 5.29
C ALA A 230 20.20 13.27 4.76
N PHE A 231 20.38 12.08 4.19
CA PHE A 231 19.26 11.28 3.68
C PHE A 231 18.27 10.89 4.79
N ARG A 232 18.79 10.49 5.96
CA ARG A 232 17.95 10.20 7.14
C ARG A 232 17.18 11.42 7.62
N HIS A 233 17.81 12.59 7.64
CA HIS A 233 17.12 13.84 8.03
C HIS A 233 15.95 14.16 7.11
N GLU A 234 16.10 13.90 5.80
CA GLU A 234 15.05 14.08 4.80
C GLU A 234 13.97 12.97 4.88
N HIS A 235 14.33 11.78 5.39
CA HIS A 235 13.48 10.58 5.42
C HIS A 235 13.51 9.88 6.79
N PRO A 236 12.98 10.51 7.85
CA PRO A 236 13.08 10.01 9.23
C PRO A 236 12.36 8.65 9.45
N ASP A 237 11.40 8.31 8.58
CA ASP A 237 10.64 7.05 8.65
C ASP A 237 11.42 5.84 8.12
N LEU A 238 12.54 6.07 7.43
CA LEU A 238 13.35 4.98 6.90
C LEU A 238 14.28 4.40 7.98
N PRO A 239 14.62 3.10 7.88
CA PRO A 239 15.52 2.49 8.84
C PRO A 239 16.93 3.09 8.73
N ASP A 240 17.65 3.05 9.85
CA ASP A 240 19.06 3.37 9.88
C ASP A 240 19.84 2.36 9.06
N LEU A 241 20.56 2.87 8.06
CA LEU A 241 21.45 2.05 7.26
C LEU A 241 22.86 2.08 7.87
N ALA A 242 23.41 0.90 8.11
CA ALA A 242 24.83 0.77 8.39
C ALA A 242 25.63 0.92 7.08
N ILE A 243 26.77 1.60 7.16
CA ILE A 243 27.71 1.65 6.04
C ILE A 243 28.36 0.27 5.91
N SER A 244 28.26 -0.34 4.73
CA SER A 244 28.88 -1.65 4.47
C SER A 244 30.36 -1.49 4.16
N GLU A 245 31.19 -2.32 4.78
CA GLU A 245 32.62 -2.44 4.45
C GLU A 245 32.84 -3.16 3.11
N GLN A 246 31.85 -3.94 2.66
CA GLN A 246 31.92 -4.71 1.42
C GLN A 246 31.16 -4.00 0.30
N ARG A 247 31.51 -4.33 -0.95
CA ARG A 247 30.70 -3.93 -2.10
C ARG A 247 29.30 -4.51 -1.98
N LEU A 248 28.29 -3.66 -2.08
CA LEU A 248 26.89 -4.09 -2.14
C LEU A 248 26.52 -4.71 -3.50
N VAL A 249 27.37 -4.44 -4.50
CA VAL A 249 27.33 -5.06 -5.84
C VAL A 249 28.75 -5.55 -6.13
N ASP A 250 28.96 -6.85 -6.05
CA ASP A 250 30.28 -7.50 -6.02
C ASP A 250 30.57 -8.38 -7.24
N SER A 251 29.59 -8.52 -8.14
CA SER A 251 29.69 -9.36 -9.33
C SER A 251 28.89 -8.79 -10.48
N PRO A 252 29.16 -9.19 -11.74
CA PRO A 252 28.34 -8.80 -12.88
C PRO A 252 26.89 -9.27 -12.77
N GLN A 253 26.64 -10.42 -12.15
CA GLN A 253 25.29 -10.94 -11.86
C GLN A 253 24.56 -10.00 -10.89
N ALA A 254 25.19 -9.61 -9.79
CA ALA A 254 24.64 -8.64 -8.85
C ALA A 254 24.37 -7.28 -9.51
N GLY A 255 25.23 -6.88 -10.44
CA GLY A 255 25.04 -5.65 -11.22
C GLY A 255 23.85 -5.72 -12.18
N LEU A 256 23.67 -6.85 -12.87
CA LEU A 256 22.48 -7.07 -13.70
C LEU A 256 21.19 -7.08 -12.85
N ALA A 257 21.24 -7.66 -11.64
CA ALA A 257 20.15 -7.61 -10.68
C ALA A 257 19.78 -6.16 -10.28
N GLU A 258 20.80 -5.29 -10.08
CA GLU A 258 20.56 -3.85 -9.84
C GLU A 258 19.90 -3.16 -11.06
N GLY A 259 20.33 -3.54 -12.26
CA GLY A 259 19.71 -3.08 -13.50
C GLY A 259 18.22 -3.45 -13.57
N TYR A 260 17.88 -4.71 -13.30
CA TYR A 260 16.49 -5.19 -13.26
C TYR A 260 15.67 -4.52 -12.15
N PHE A 261 16.25 -4.35 -10.96
CA PHE A 261 15.59 -3.62 -9.87
C PHE A 261 15.31 -2.16 -10.24
N GLY A 262 16.23 -1.48 -10.91
CA GLY A 262 16.02 -0.12 -11.43
C GLY A 262 14.90 -0.04 -12.47
N VAL A 263 14.85 -1.03 -13.37
CA VAL A 263 13.74 -1.18 -14.34
C VAL A 263 12.42 -1.43 -13.63
N ALA A 264 12.38 -2.31 -12.64
CA ALA A 264 11.19 -2.58 -11.82
C ALA A 264 10.65 -1.31 -11.15
N GLY A 265 11.54 -0.48 -10.58
CA GLY A 265 11.19 0.81 -10.00
C GLY A 265 10.53 1.77 -10.98
N THR A 266 11.06 1.86 -12.21
CA THR A 266 10.50 2.69 -13.28
C THR A 266 9.13 2.19 -13.74
N LEU A 267 8.99 0.88 -13.92
CA LEU A 267 7.71 0.25 -14.31
C LEU A 267 6.63 0.42 -13.24
N ARG A 268 6.99 0.34 -11.97
CA ARG A 268 6.06 0.59 -10.85
C ARG A 268 5.54 2.02 -10.88
N GLN A 269 6.39 3.01 -11.15
CA GLN A 269 5.96 4.41 -11.31
C GLN A 269 5.03 4.60 -12.52
N ALA A 270 5.21 3.80 -13.56
CA ALA A 270 4.35 3.78 -14.75
C ALA A 270 3.07 2.93 -14.58
N ASN A 271 2.76 2.45 -13.36
CA ASN A 271 1.63 1.58 -13.03
C ASN A 271 1.62 0.23 -13.81
N ALA A 272 2.78 -0.26 -14.24
CA ALA A 272 2.96 -1.55 -14.89
C ALA A 272 3.36 -2.63 -13.86
N ALA A 273 2.43 -2.96 -12.96
CA ALA A 273 2.69 -3.80 -11.77
C ALA A 273 3.23 -5.19 -12.12
N ASP A 274 2.64 -5.90 -13.09
CA ASP A 274 3.06 -7.25 -13.47
C ASP A 274 4.49 -7.27 -14.03
N LEU A 275 4.83 -6.30 -14.90
CA LEU A 275 6.19 -6.18 -15.40
C LEU A 275 7.18 -5.79 -14.31
N ALA A 276 6.78 -4.90 -13.39
CA ALA A 276 7.61 -4.54 -12.24
C ALA A 276 7.87 -5.76 -11.34
N LEU A 277 6.86 -6.59 -11.10
CA LEU A 277 7.00 -7.85 -10.36
C LEU A 277 7.98 -8.80 -11.05
N LEU A 278 7.80 -9.01 -12.35
CA LEU A 278 8.71 -9.85 -13.14
C LEU A 278 10.17 -9.43 -12.97
N PHE A 279 10.47 -8.13 -13.10
CA PHE A 279 11.85 -7.66 -12.98
C PHE A 279 12.37 -7.69 -11.54
N CYS A 280 11.51 -7.61 -10.53
CA CYS A 280 11.89 -7.92 -9.16
C CYS A 280 12.27 -9.39 -8.98
N GLU A 281 11.49 -10.32 -9.55
CA GLU A 281 11.76 -11.77 -9.47
C GLU A 281 13.05 -12.14 -10.22
N LEU A 282 13.30 -11.57 -11.40
CA LEU A 282 14.57 -11.74 -12.12
C LEU A 282 15.75 -11.19 -11.30
N ALA A 283 15.59 -10.04 -10.64
CA ALA A 283 16.63 -9.49 -9.77
C ALA A 283 16.89 -10.38 -8.56
N LEU A 284 15.86 -10.98 -7.98
CA LEU A 284 15.96 -11.89 -6.84
C LEU A 284 16.53 -13.25 -7.21
N ASP A 285 16.30 -13.74 -8.42
CA ASP A 285 16.91 -15.00 -8.90
C ASP A 285 18.43 -14.86 -9.08
N LEU A 286 18.90 -13.69 -9.58
CA LEU A 286 20.32 -13.38 -9.68
C LEU A 286 20.97 -13.03 -8.32
N LYS A 287 20.22 -12.37 -7.44
CA LYS A 287 20.66 -11.91 -6.12
C LYS A 287 19.58 -12.16 -5.07
N PRO A 288 19.51 -13.36 -4.49
CA PRO A 288 18.48 -13.71 -3.49
C PRO A 288 18.53 -12.84 -2.23
N ASP A 289 19.72 -12.40 -1.81
CA ASP A 289 19.91 -11.44 -0.73
C ASP A 289 19.85 -10.00 -1.26
N PHE A 290 18.64 -9.55 -1.61
CA PHE A 290 18.39 -8.20 -2.04
C PHE A 290 17.16 -7.63 -1.33
N PRO A 291 17.33 -7.13 -0.08
CA PRO A 291 16.21 -6.73 0.78
C PRO A 291 15.24 -5.74 0.16
N LEU A 292 15.72 -4.77 -0.62
CA LEU A 292 14.84 -3.79 -1.26
C LEU A 292 14.02 -4.39 -2.42
N ALA A 293 14.57 -5.37 -3.14
CA ALA A 293 13.79 -6.11 -4.14
C ALA A 293 12.73 -6.99 -3.47
N GLN A 294 13.06 -7.68 -2.37
CA GLN A 294 12.10 -8.47 -1.57
C GLN A 294 10.95 -7.59 -1.03
N LEU A 295 11.26 -6.38 -0.54
CA LEU A 295 10.23 -5.41 -0.11
C LEU A 295 9.37 -4.95 -1.28
N MET A 296 9.98 -4.61 -2.41
CA MET A 296 9.25 -4.15 -3.60
C MET A 296 8.34 -5.24 -4.15
N THR A 297 8.81 -6.49 -4.22
CA THR A 297 8.00 -7.67 -4.56
C THR A 297 6.79 -7.77 -3.64
N GLY A 298 7.00 -7.70 -2.31
CA GLY A 298 5.92 -7.73 -1.34
C GLY A 298 4.93 -6.56 -1.50
N ASP A 299 5.42 -5.35 -1.75
CA ASP A 299 4.57 -4.17 -1.96
C ASP A 299 3.72 -4.29 -3.23
N ILE A 300 4.30 -4.80 -4.34
CA ILE A 300 3.57 -5.03 -5.59
C ILE A 300 2.51 -6.11 -5.39
N LEU A 301 2.86 -7.25 -4.79
CA LEU A 301 1.94 -8.35 -4.51
C LEU A 301 0.79 -7.91 -3.58
N THR A 302 1.08 -7.07 -2.59
CA THR A 302 0.04 -6.45 -1.73
C THR A 302 -0.92 -5.61 -2.55
N GLY A 303 -0.40 -4.77 -3.46
CA GLY A 303 -1.21 -3.95 -4.37
C GLY A 303 -2.09 -4.77 -5.31
N LEU A 304 -1.63 -5.96 -5.71
CA LEU A 304 -2.38 -6.93 -6.52
C LEU A 304 -3.35 -7.80 -5.69
N GLY A 305 -3.45 -7.59 -4.37
CA GLY A 305 -4.29 -8.38 -3.48
C GLY A 305 -3.75 -9.79 -3.16
N GLN A 306 -2.53 -10.10 -3.59
CA GLN A 306 -1.87 -11.39 -3.38
C GLN A 306 -1.18 -11.45 -2.01
N PHE A 307 -1.97 -11.30 -0.92
CA PHE A 307 -1.47 -11.09 0.44
C PHE A 307 -0.58 -12.22 0.95
N ASP A 308 -0.89 -13.48 0.64
CA ASP A 308 -0.08 -14.62 1.08
C ASP A 308 1.30 -14.65 0.39
N ALA A 309 1.35 -14.37 -0.91
CA ALA A 309 2.60 -14.25 -1.65
C ALA A 309 3.41 -13.05 -1.16
N ALA A 310 2.77 -11.89 -0.96
CA ALA A 310 3.38 -10.70 -0.38
C ALA A 310 4.00 -10.99 0.99
N ASN A 311 3.26 -11.69 1.85
CA ASN A 311 3.74 -12.07 3.18
C ASN A 311 4.93 -13.03 3.12
N ARG A 312 5.00 -13.93 2.13
CA ARG A 312 6.20 -14.77 1.90
C ARG A 312 7.40 -13.91 1.50
N ALA A 313 7.22 -12.97 0.56
CA ALA A 313 8.29 -12.05 0.14
C ALA A 313 8.83 -11.21 1.31
N TYR A 314 7.96 -10.64 2.15
CA TYR A 314 8.40 -9.90 3.33
C TYR A 314 9.13 -10.76 4.36
N ARG A 315 8.71 -12.03 4.54
CA ARG A 315 9.33 -12.96 5.49
C ARG A 315 10.62 -13.59 4.98
N SER A 316 10.94 -13.46 3.69
CA SER A 316 12.21 -13.92 3.12
C SER A 316 13.40 -13.00 3.43
N LEU A 317 13.13 -11.81 4.00
CA LEU A 317 14.17 -10.89 4.44
C LEU A 317 15.10 -11.56 5.47
N PRO A 318 16.44 -11.38 5.37
CA PRO A 318 17.37 -11.81 6.40
C PRO A 318 16.95 -11.28 7.78
N ALA A 319 17.10 -12.10 8.82
CA ALA A 319 16.61 -11.78 10.17
C ALA A 319 17.28 -10.54 10.79
N ASP A 320 18.50 -10.23 10.36
CA ASP A 320 19.29 -9.07 10.77
C ASP A 320 19.10 -7.85 9.85
N SER A 321 18.30 -7.98 8.81
CA SER A 321 18.01 -6.88 7.91
C SER A 321 17.32 -5.71 8.66
N PRO A 322 17.80 -4.47 8.46
CA PRO A 322 17.17 -3.28 9.06
C PRO A 322 15.73 -3.06 8.58
N PHE A 323 15.31 -3.77 7.53
CA PHE A 323 13.97 -3.68 6.95
C PHE A 323 12.95 -4.65 7.57
N VAL A 324 13.38 -5.60 8.41
CA VAL A 324 12.47 -6.56 9.06
C VAL A 324 11.33 -5.88 9.83
N PRO A 325 11.56 -4.79 10.60
CA PRO A 325 10.48 -4.11 11.29
C PRO A 325 9.42 -3.56 10.34
N SER A 326 9.83 -2.86 9.28
CA SER A 326 8.89 -2.28 8.31
C SER A 326 8.16 -3.36 7.49
N ALA A 327 8.84 -4.46 7.14
CA ALA A 327 8.21 -5.63 6.53
C ALA A 327 7.17 -6.28 7.46
N THR A 328 7.48 -6.38 8.76
CA THR A 328 6.55 -6.92 9.77
C THR A 328 5.27 -6.08 9.88
N LEU A 329 5.38 -4.75 9.84
CA LEU A 329 4.22 -3.86 9.81
C LEU A 329 3.35 -4.08 8.56
N ARG A 330 3.96 -4.32 7.40
CA ARG A 330 3.25 -4.65 6.15
C ARG A 330 2.53 -5.99 6.24
N VAL A 331 3.19 -7.02 6.77
CA VAL A 331 2.57 -8.34 7.02
C VAL A 331 1.36 -8.19 7.95
N ALA A 332 1.47 -7.41 9.02
CA ALA A 332 0.35 -7.18 9.94
C ALA A 332 -0.83 -6.49 9.23
N ARG A 333 -0.56 -5.53 8.36
CA ARG A 333 -1.60 -4.87 7.54
C ARG A 333 -2.27 -5.85 6.56
N ASN A 334 -1.51 -6.73 5.93
CA ASN A 334 -2.04 -7.77 5.05
C ASN A 334 -2.93 -8.75 5.82
N LEU A 335 -2.52 -9.17 7.03
CA LEU A 335 -3.35 -10.01 7.91
C LEU A 335 -4.64 -9.29 8.31
N GLU A 336 -4.60 -7.99 8.59
CA GLU A 336 -5.82 -7.20 8.82
C GLU A 336 -6.74 -7.21 7.59
N SER A 337 -6.18 -7.03 6.39
CA SER A 337 -6.96 -7.04 5.14
C SER A 337 -7.64 -8.39 4.90
N THR A 338 -6.99 -9.50 5.28
CA THR A 338 -7.56 -10.86 5.22
C THR A 338 -8.40 -11.23 6.44
N LYS A 339 -8.66 -10.27 7.36
CA LYS A 339 -9.46 -10.44 8.58
C LYS A 339 -8.83 -11.33 9.67
N ASP A 340 -7.54 -11.66 9.55
CA ASP A 340 -6.77 -12.30 10.63
C ASP A 340 -6.27 -11.24 11.63
N LEU A 341 -7.23 -10.68 12.39
CA LEU A 341 -6.95 -9.61 13.36
C LEU A 341 -6.09 -10.09 14.54
N ASP A 342 -6.29 -11.34 14.95
CA ASP A 342 -5.54 -11.93 16.07
C ASP A 342 -4.08 -12.18 15.69
N GLY A 343 -3.85 -12.70 14.49
CA GLY A 343 -2.51 -12.86 13.92
C GLY A 343 -1.79 -11.53 13.76
N ALA A 344 -2.47 -10.51 13.22
CA ALA A 344 -1.93 -9.16 13.10
C ALA A 344 -1.55 -8.58 14.46
N ALA A 345 -2.44 -8.65 15.45
CA ALA A 345 -2.19 -8.13 16.79
C ALA A 345 -1.04 -8.86 17.50
N ALA A 346 -0.97 -10.18 17.38
CA ALA A 346 0.12 -10.99 17.95
C ALA A 346 1.46 -10.58 17.35
N LEU A 347 1.51 -10.40 16.02
CA LEU A 347 2.71 -10.00 15.30
C LEU A 347 3.18 -8.61 15.71
N LEU A 348 2.27 -7.62 15.81
CA LEU A 348 2.59 -6.26 16.22
C LEU A 348 3.07 -6.19 17.68
N ARG A 349 2.44 -6.97 18.60
CA ARG A 349 2.91 -7.06 20.00
C ARG A 349 4.30 -7.68 20.09
N ALA A 350 4.57 -8.73 19.32
CA ALA A 350 5.89 -9.36 19.28
C ALA A 350 6.97 -8.39 18.75
N LEU A 351 6.65 -7.60 17.71
CA LEU A 351 7.55 -6.57 17.22
C LEU A 351 7.81 -5.49 18.28
N ALA A 352 6.76 -5.02 18.95
CA ALA A 352 6.86 -4.01 20.02
C ALA A 352 7.72 -4.50 21.20
N GLN A 353 7.69 -5.80 21.52
CA GLN A 353 8.55 -6.40 22.56
C GLN A 353 10.02 -6.47 22.13
N ARG A 354 10.29 -6.77 20.85
CA ARG A 354 11.66 -6.82 20.30
C ARG A 354 12.29 -5.44 20.17
N GLN A 355 11.47 -4.41 19.99
CA GLN A 355 11.91 -3.02 19.82
C GLN A 355 11.25 -2.11 20.86
N PRO A 356 11.65 -2.20 22.14
CA PRO A 356 10.96 -1.51 23.25
C PRO A 356 11.10 0.01 23.21
N GLN A 357 12.03 0.55 22.43
CA GLN A 357 12.23 1.99 22.26
C GLN A 357 11.43 2.58 21.09
N ARG A 358 10.89 1.74 20.18
CA ARG A 358 10.16 2.23 19.01
C ARG A 358 8.65 2.16 19.22
N PRO A 359 7.92 3.22 18.87
CA PRO A 359 6.46 3.28 19.02
C PRO A 359 5.71 2.61 17.86
N ASP A 360 6.34 2.46 16.69
CA ASP A 360 5.67 2.16 15.40
C ASP A 360 4.71 0.97 15.43
N ALA A 361 5.14 -0.14 16.05
CA ALA A 361 4.31 -1.34 16.13
C ALA A 361 3.07 -1.14 17.02
N LEU A 362 3.18 -0.35 18.07
CA LEU A 362 2.06 -0.02 18.94
C LEU A 362 1.13 1.02 18.32
N LEU A 363 1.67 1.99 17.58
CA LEU A 363 0.86 2.92 16.78
C LEU A 363 0.05 2.14 15.74
N ALA A 364 0.70 1.24 14.99
CA ALA A 364 0.02 0.38 14.02
C ALA A 364 -1.07 -0.51 14.66
N LEU A 365 -0.83 -1.03 15.88
CA LEU A 365 -1.81 -1.80 16.64
C LEU A 365 -3.00 -0.92 17.06
N GLY A 366 -2.75 0.30 17.52
CA GLY A 366 -3.78 1.28 17.85
C GLY A 366 -4.63 1.64 16.64
N ASP A 367 -4.00 1.91 15.50
CA ASP A 367 -4.68 2.20 14.24
C ASP A 367 -5.55 1.04 13.76
N MET A 368 -5.06 -0.19 13.86
CA MET A 368 -5.81 -1.39 13.54
C MET A 368 -7.08 -1.48 14.42
N TRP A 369 -6.94 -1.36 15.74
CA TRP A 369 -8.10 -1.41 16.64
C TRP A 369 -9.07 -0.27 16.43
N ARG A 370 -8.58 0.94 16.11
CA ARG A 370 -9.41 2.11 15.77
C ARG A 370 -10.27 1.85 14.52
N ARG A 371 -9.69 1.29 13.46
CA ARG A 371 -10.43 0.88 12.25
C ARG A 371 -11.49 -0.18 12.54
N GLN A 372 -11.23 -1.07 13.50
CA GLN A 372 -12.18 -2.09 13.96
C GLN A 372 -13.18 -1.55 15.01
N LYS A 373 -13.18 -0.24 15.29
CA LYS A 373 -14.03 0.42 16.30
C LYS A 373 -13.84 -0.16 17.73
N ARG A 374 -12.72 -0.81 18.00
CA ARG A 374 -12.32 -1.31 19.31
C ARG A 374 -11.59 -0.20 20.09
N TRP A 375 -12.35 0.82 20.48
CA TRP A 375 -11.82 2.09 20.97
C TRP A 375 -10.91 1.96 22.18
N LEU A 376 -11.31 1.18 23.18
CA LEU A 376 -10.50 0.99 24.40
C LEU A 376 -9.20 0.25 24.13
N ASP A 377 -9.21 -0.74 23.24
CA ASP A 377 -7.99 -1.44 22.82
C ASP A 377 -7.06 -0.50 22.05
N ALA A 378 -7.62 0.37 21.21
CA ALA A 378 -6.86 1.39 20.49
C ALA A 378 -6.21 2.38 21.47
N VAL A 379 -6.96 2.91 22.45
CA VAL A 379 -6.44 3.80 23.48
C VAL A 379 -5.29 3.13 24.24
N HIS A 380 -5.45 1.87 24.64
CA HIS A 380 -4.40 1.15 25.37
C HIS A 380 -3.11 0.99 24.54
N ALA A 381 -3.24 0.70 23.24
CA ALA A 381 -2.09 0.59 22.34
C ALA A 381 -1.40 1.96 22.14
N TYR A 382 -2.16 3.03 21.93
CA TYR A 382 -1.61 4.39 21.82
C TYR A 382 -0.98 4.90 23.13
N ASP A 383 -1.55 4.57 24.28
CA ASP A 383 -0.96 4.90 25.60
C ASP A 383 0.45 4.30 25.73
N GLN A 384 0.60 3.02 25.34
CA GLN A 384 1.90 2.36 25.33
C GLN A 384 2.86 2.93 24.29
N ALA A 385 2.35 3.32 23.11
CA ALA A 385 3.16 3.91 22.05
C ALA A 385 3.72 5.27 22.48
N LEU A 386 2.85 6.15 22.98
CA LEU A 386 3.21 7.50 23.39
C LEU A 386 4.13 7.51 24.61
N ALA A 387 4.04 6.50 25.49
CA ALA A 387 4.99 6.34 26.59
C ALA A 387 6.43 6.01 26.15
N ARG A 388 6.65 5.70 24.87
CA ARG A 388 7.98 5.43 24.27
C ARG A 388 8.55 6.61 23.50
N ILE A 389 7.80 7.69 23.41
CA ILE A 389 8.17 8.89 22.68
C ILE A 389 8.73 9.89 23.68
N ASP A 390 9.99 10.28 23.51
CA ASP A 390 10.64 11.27 24.35
C ASP A 390 10.52 12.66 23.71
N GLY A 391 10.05 13.64 24.49
CA GLY A 391 9.97 15.03 24.08
C GLY A 391 8.76 15.35 23.18
N ASP A 392 8.63 16.62 22.81
CA ASP A 392 7.57 17.15 21.96
C ASP A 392 8.15 17.44 20.57
N ASP A 393 8.08 16.47 19.68
CA ASP A 393 8.44 16.65 18.27
C ASP A 393 7.19 16.90 17.44
N ARG A 394 7.31 17.81 16.49
CA ARG A 394 6.22 18.19 15.60
C ARG A 394 5.63 17.03 14.82
N SER A 395 6.44 16.02 14.48
CA SER A 395 6.01 14.81 13.77
C SER A 395 5.07 13.90 14.58
N GLN A 396 4.91 14.16 15.89
CA GLN A 396 4.13 13.29 16.79
C GLN A 396 2.63 13.64 16.85
N TRP A 397 2.22 14.80 16.29
CA TRP A 397 0.82 15.22 16.33
C TRP A 397 -0.17 14.14 15.84
N PRO A 398 0.14 13.30 14.82
CA PRO A 398 -0.82 12.27 14.35
C PRO A 398 -1.13 11.21 15.42
N ALA A 399 -0.16 10.88 16.27
CA ALA A 399 -0.36 9.90 17.34
C ALA A 399 -1.30 10.44 18.43
N PHE A 400 -1.12 11.72 18.85
CA PHE A 400 -2.02 12.39 19.80
C PHE A 400 -3.41 12.57 19.19
N TYR A 401 -3.51 12.98 17.93
CA TYR A 401 -4.78 13.06 17.22
C TYR A 401 -5.50 11.71 17.18
N ALA A 402 -4.82 10.64 16.77
CA ALA A 402 -5.40 9.31 16.69
C ALA A 402 -5.88 8.78 18.05
N ARG A 403 -5.10 9.02 19.13
CA ARG A 403 -5.51 8.67 20.49
C ARG A 403 -6.67 9.54 20.95
N GLY A 404 -6.66 10.85 20.66
CA GLY A 404 -7.74 11.78 20.95
C GLY A 404 -9.08 11.33 20.35
N VAL A 405 -9.07 10.95 19.08
CA VAL A 405 -10.24 10.35 18.40
C VAL A 405 -10.71 9.08 19.09
N ALA A 406 -9.78 8.17 19.43
CA ALA A 406 -10.14 6.92 20.10
C ALA A 406 -10.70 7.15 21.52
N LEU A 407 -10.17 8.11 22.25
CA LEU A 407 -10.62 8.51 23.59
C LEU A 407 -12.02 9.14 23.56
N GLU A 408 -12.29 10.00 22.60
CA GLU A 408 -13.62 10.60 22.42
C GLU A 408 -14.65 9.49 22.17
N ARG A 409 -14.37 8.59 21.22
CA ARG A 409 -15.22 7.44 20.92
C ARG A 409 -15.36 6.43 22.08
N ALA A 410 -14.39 6.41 22.99
CA ALA A 410 -14.43 5.64 24.23
C ALA A 410 -15.12 6.40 25.39
N ASN A 411 -15.76 7.56 25.14
CA ASN A 411 -16.38 8.44 26.14
C ASN A 411 -15.41 8.95 27.22
N GLN A 412 -14.12 9.17 26.89
CA GLN A 412 -13.11 9.72 27.77
C GLN A 412 -12.74 11.16 27.36
N TRP A 413 -13.74 12.03 27.30
CA TRP A 413 -13.62 13.37 26.70
C TRP A 413 -12.48 14.21 27.25
N SER A 414 -12.32 14.30 28.58
CA SER A 414 -11.29 15.16 29.18
C SER A 414 -9.87 14.80 28.70
N ARG A 415 -9.60 13.52 28.45
CA ARG A 415 -8.32 13.08 27.88
C ARG A 415 -8.26 13.34 26.38
N ALA A 416 -9.38 13.12 25.69
CA ALA A 416 -9.49 13.38 24.25
C ALA A 416 -9.20 14.84 23.92
N GLU A 417 -9.83 15.77 24.63
CA GLU A 417 -9.64 17.21 24.47
C GLU A 417 -8.18 17.62 24.73
N ALA A 418 -7.56 17.08 25.78
CA ALA A 418 -6.16 17.35 26.08
C ALA A 418 -5.23 16.88 24.94
N ASP A 419 -5.46 15.69 24.39
CA ASP A 419 -4.67 15.15 23.27
C ASP A 419 -4.87 15.96 21.99
N LEU A 420 -6.10 16.34 21.66
CA LEU A 420 -6.41 17.13 20.46
C LEU A 420 -5.82 18.54 20.56
N LEU A 421 -5.86 19.17 21.74
CA LEU A 421 -5.20 20.45 21.97
C LEU A 421 -3.68 20.32 21.85
N HIS A 422 -3.09 19.26 22.43
CA HIS A 422 -1.66 19.02 22.30
C HIS A 422 -1.23 18.75 20.85
N ALA A 423 -2.03 18.03 20.07
CA ALA A 423 -1.80 17.87 18.64
C ALA A 423 -1.77 19.22 17.90
N LEU A 424 -2.62 20.19 18.29
CA LEU A 424 -2.62 21.55 17.74
C LEU A 424 -1.44 22.39 18.26
N ASP A 425 -0.94 22.16 19.47
CA ASP A 425 0.29 22.81 19.95
C ASP A 425 1.49 22.38 19.11
N LEU A 426 1.55 21.10 18.74
CA LEU A 426 2.59 20.56 17.85
C LEU A 426 2.41 21.02 16.39
N GLN A 427 1.17 21.03 15.88
CA GLN A 427 0.83 21.42 14.51
C GLN A 427 -0.40 22.35 14.48
N PRO A 428 -0.21 23.68 14.66
CA PRO A 428 -1.30 24.62 14.85
C PRO A 428 -2.26 24.78 13.65
N ASP A 429 -1.80 24.46 12.43
CA ASP A 429 -2.55 24.64 11.20
C ASP A 429 -2.98 23.31 10.57
N GLU A 430 -3.18 22.27 11.40
CA GLU A 430 -3.65 20.98 10.89
C GLU A 430 -5.18 20.99 10.75
N PRO A 431 -5.72 21.00 9.50
CA PRO A 431 -7.15 21.17 9.27
C PRO A 431 -8.00 20.05 9.87
N GLU A 432 -7.49 18.80 9.87
CA GLU A 432 -8.20 17.65 10.42
C GLU A 432 -8.39 17.77 11.91
N VAL A 433 -7.36 18.19 12.65
CA VAL A 433 -7.43 18.35 14.10
C VAL A 433 -8.31 19.55 14.47
N LEU A 434 -8.15 20.69 13.76
CA LEU A 434 -8.98 21.88 13.93
C LEU A 434 -10.47 21.55 13.74
N ASN A 435 -10.79 20.85 12.67
CA ASN A 435 -12.15 20.43 12.36
C ASN A 435 -12.69 19.45 13.41
N TYR A 436 -11.91 18.42 13.76
CA TYR A 436 -12.39 17.38 14.68
C TYR A 436 -12.65 17.93 16.08
N LEU A 437 -11.73 18.71 16.63
CA LEU A 437 -11.91 19.32 17.95
C LEU A 437 -13.04 20.36 17.94
N GLY A 438 -13.09 21.21 16.92
CA GLY A 438 -14.16 22.19 16.74
C GLY A 438 -15.52 21.54 16.66
N TYR A 439 -15.68 20.53 15.81
CA TYR A 439 -16.94 19.78 15.68
C TYR A 439 -17.34 19.09 16.99
N SER A 440 -16.39 18.45 17.70
CA SER A 440 -16.67 17.81 18.98
C SER A 440 -17.16 18.81 20.03
N TRP A 441 -16.63 20.03 20.06
CA TRP A 441 -17.13 21.09 20.95
C TRP A 441 -18.52 21.57 20.53
N ILE A 442 -18.80 21.70 19.23
CA ILE A 442 -20.13 22.06 18.71
C ILE A 442 -21.17 21.03 19.15
N GLU A 443 -20.86 19.73 19.02
CA GLU A 443 -21.77 18.66 19.46
C GLU A 443 -22.07 18.71 20.95
N GLN A 444 -21.08 19.03 21.75
CA GLN A 444 -21.23 19.16 23.21
C GLN A 444 -21.77 20.53 23.66
N SER A 445 -22.06 21.42 22.72
CA SER A 445 -22.46 22.82 23.02
C SER A 445 -21.44 23.56 23.91
N ALA A 446 -20.15 23.22 23.76
CA ALA A 446 -19.05 23.79 24.51
C ALA A 446 -18.19 24.71 23.62
N ASN A 447 -17.63 25.78 24.18
CA ASN A 447 -16.68 26.67 23.51
C ASN A 447 -17.10 27.13 22.08
N LEU A 448 -18.40 27.34 21.83
CA LEU A 448 -18.95 27.55 20.49
C LEU A 448 -18.24 28.63 19.67
N PRO A 449 -17.89 29.83 20.19
CA PRO A 449 -17.18 30.84 19.41
C PRO A 449 -15.79 30.36 18.97
N ARG A 450 -15.06 29.69 19.85
CA ARG A 450 -13.72 29.15 19.56
C ARG A 450 -13.82 27.97 18.57
N ALA A 451 -14.79 27.08 18.78
CA ALA A 451 -15.07 25.96 17.90
C ALA A 451 -15.35 26.43 16.46
N THR A 452 -16.25 27.40 16.30
CA THR A 452 -16.59 27.97 14.98
C THR A 452 -15.34 28.60 14.33
N ALA A 453 -14.55 29.38 15.07
CA ALA A 453 -13.32 29.99 14.53
C ALA A 453 -12.29 28.93 14.08
N MET A 454 -12.18 27.82 14.81
CA MET A 454 -11.28 26.71 14.42
C MET A 454 -11.76 26.04 13.14
N ILE A 455 -13.07 25.78 12.98
CA ILE A 455 -13.62 25.19 11.78
C ILE A 455 -13.51 26.18 10.60
N GLU A 456 -13.77 27.48 10.81
CA GLU A 456 -13.55 28.52 9.77
C GLU A 456 -12.08 28.51 9.29
N LYS A 457 -11.12 28.36 10.21
CA LYS A 457 -9.71 28.23 9.84
C LYS A 457 -9.46 26.94 9.04
N ALA A 458 -10.04 25.81 9.45
CA ALA A 458 -9.93 24.55 8.71
C ALA A 458 -10.47 24.67 7.28
N VAL A 459 -11.64 25.32 7.10
CA VAL A 459 -12.20 25.63 5.77
C VAL A 459 -11.27 26.52 4.95
N SER A 460 -10.63 27.52 5.57
CA SER A 460 -9.69 28.40 4.86
C SER A 460 -8.46 27.65 4.34
N LEU A 461 -8.03 26.61 5.04
CA LEU A 461 -6.89 25.75 4.68
C LEU A 461 -7.27 24.67 3.65
N ARG A 462 -8.51 24.13 3.73
CA ARG A 462 -9.04 23.13 2.79
C ARG A 462 -10.44 23.53 2.27
N PRO A 463 -10.56 24.53 1.43
CA PRO A 463 -11.87 25.09 1.01
C PRO A 463 -12.68 24.16 0.08
N ALA A 464 -12.06 23.14 -0.48
CA ALA A 464 -12.67 22.13 -1.34
C ALA A 464 -13.02 20.82 -0.61
N ASP A 465 -12.81 20.75 0.71
CA ASP A 465 -13.18 19.59 1.52
C ASP A 465 -14.62 19.76 2.00
N GLY A 466 -15.56 18.99 1.39
CA GLY A 466 -16.98 19.09 1.69
C GLY A 466 -17.34 18.74 3.13
N PHE A 467 -16.60 17.83 3.77
CA PHE A 467 -16.82 17.43 5.16
C PHE A 467 -16.42 18.53 6.15
N ILE A 468 -15.33 19.25 5.88
CA ILE A 468 -14.93 20.40 6.70
C ILE A 468 -15.92 21.57 6.52
N VAL A 469 -16.40 21.80 5.27
CA VAL A 469 -17.41 22.81 4.99
C VAL A 469 -18.75 22.46 5.65
N ASP A 470 -19.13 21.19 5.67
CA ASP A 470 -20.32 20.71 6.39
C ASP A 470 -20.25 21.01 7.89
N SER A 471 -19.11 20.71 8.51
CA SER A 471 -18.88 21.01 9.93
C SER A 471 -19.06 22.49 10.25
N LEU A 472 -18.65 23.40 9.34
CA LEU A 472 -18.88 24.84 9.50
C LEU A 472 -20.38 25.18 9.38
N GLY A 473 -21.06 24.61 8.41
CA GLY A 473 -22.51 24.80 8.26
C GLY A 473 -23.29 24.31 9.47
N TRP A 474 -22.87 23.16 10.01
CA TRP A 474 -23.43 22.61 11.25
C TRP A 474 -23.16 23.52 12.46
N ALA A 475 -21.96 24.11 12.55
CA ALA A 475 -21.66 25.09 13.60
C ALA A 475 -22.60 26.30 13.56
N PHE A 476 -22.90 26.84 12.37
CA PHE A 476 -23.89 27.90 12.23
C PHE A 476 -25.31 27.44 12.59
N TYR A 477 -25.70 26.23 12.20
CA TYR A 477 -26.97 25.63 12.60
C TYR A 477 -27.13 25.57 14.13
N ARG A 478 -26.12 25.03 14.82
CA ARG A 478 -26.09 24.87 16.28
C ARG A 478 -26.06 26.23 17.00
N SER A 479 -25.54 27.26 16.35
CA SER A 479 -25.55 28.65 16.83
C SER A 479 -26.86 29.39 16.54
N GLY A 480 -27.82 28.79 15.80
CA GLY A 480 -29.07 29.37 15.41
C GLY A 480 -29.00 30.33 14.21
N ASP A 481 -27.83 30.44 13.56
CA ASP A 481 -27.68 31.23 12.32
C ASP A 481 -28.06 30.40 11.10
N PHE A 482 -29.35 30.14 10.95
CA PHE A 482 -29.86 29.29 9.90
C PHE A 482 -29.59 29.81 8.46
N PRO A 483 -29.61 31.14 8.19
CA PRO A 483 -29.25 31.63 6.87
C PRO A 483 -27.81 31.26 6.47
N ARG A 484 -26.83 31.49 7.35
CA ARG A 484 -25.43 31.10 7.09
C ARG A 484 -25.27 29.58 7.04
N ALA A 485 -26.00 28.83 7.87
CA ALA A 485 -25.98 27.37 7.83
C ALA A 485 -26.42 26.85 6.47
N VAL A 486 -27.55 27.35 5.92
CA VAL A 486 -28.04 26.94 4.60
C VAL A 486 -27.03 27.27 3.49
N GLU A 487 -26.47 28.49 3.47
CA GLU A 487 -25.49 28.90 2.45
C GLU A 487 -24.26 27.98 2.49
N THR A 488 -23.76 27.68 3.69
CA THR A 488 -22.55 26.88 3.87
C THR A 488 -22.80 25.40 3.54
N LEU A 489 -23.94 24.84 3.99
CA LEU A 489 -24.30 23.45 3.72
C LEU A 489 -24.64 23.21 2.23
N GLN A 490 -25.21 24.20 1.53
CA GLN A 490 -25.37 24.12 0.06
C GLN A 490 -24.02 23.99 -0.65
N LYS A 491 -22.99 24.65 -0.14
CA LYS A 491 -21.61 24.50 -0.62
C LYS A 491 -21.09 23.09 -0.35
N ALA A 492 -21.30 22.56 0.87
CA ALA A 492 -20.88 21.21 1.23
C ALA A 492 -21.55 20.16 0.34
N VAL A 493 -22.87 20.25 0.11
CA VAL A 493 -23.60 19.38 -0.84
C VAL A 493 -23.08 19.51 -2.28
N THR A 494 -22.64 20.69 -2.70
CA THR A 494 -22.04 20.87 -4.03
C THR A 494 -20.71 20.13 -4.16
N LEU A 495 -19.92 20.06 -3.08
CA LEU A 495 -18.65 19.36 -3.03
C LEU A 495 -18.84 17.85 -2.88
N GLU A 496 -19.77 17.41 -2.05
CA GLU A 496 -20.06 16.01 -1.73
C GLU A 496 -21.55 15.69 -1.91
N PRO A 497 -22.06 15.66 -3.14
CA PRO A 497 -23.51 15.55 -3.39
C PRO A 497 -24.09 14.19 -2.97
N GLY A 498 -23.26 13.14 -2.93
CA GLY A 498 -23.65 11.78 -2.56
C GLY A 498 -23.56 11.46 -1.08
N ASP A 499 -23.14 12.38 -0.21
CA ASP A 499 -23.05 12.11 1.22
C ASP A 499 -24.40 12.29 1.92
N ALA A 500 -24.82 11.25 2.63
CA ALA A 500 -26.14 11.24 3.29
C ALA A 500 -26.23 12.19 4.49
N ALA A 501 -25.17 12.32 5.27
CA ALA A 501 -25.14 13.17 6.46
C ALA A 501 -25.16 14.65 6.09
N ILE A 502 -24.39 15.04 5.07
CA ILE A 502 -24.34 16.41 4.56
C ILE A 502 -25.73 16.84 4.01
N ASN A 503 -26.39 15.94 3.26
CA ASN A 503 -27.75 16.20 2.78
C ASN A 503 -28.77 16.30 3.93
N ASP A 504 -28.62 15.49 4.98
CA ASP A 504 -29.47 15.56 6.17
C ASP A 504 -29.28 16.89 6.92
N HIS A 505 -28.04 17.32 7.14
CA HIS A 505 -27.71 18.60 7.77
C HIS A 505 -28.30 19.80 7.00
N LEU A 506 -28.18 19.77 5.65
CA LEU A 506 -28.82 20.82 4.82
C LEU A 506 -30.33 20.78 4.94
N GLY A 507 -30.95 19.61 4.99
CA GLY A 507 -32.38 19.47 5.23
C GLY A 507 -32.81 20.09 6.55
N ASP A 508 -32.09 19.83 7.62
CA ASP A 508 -32.34 20.41 8.95
C ASP A 508 -32.22 21.94 8.94
N ALA A 509 -31.17 22.47 8.30
CA ALA A 509 -30.96 23.91 8.19
C ALA A 509 -32.04 24.60 7.35
N LEU A 510 -32.44 24.01 6.24
CA LEU A 510 -33.53 24.51 5.39
C LEU A 510 -34.88 24.53 6.14
N TRP A 511 -35.18 23.48 6.90
CA TRP A 511 -36.38 23.42 7.70
C TRP A 511 -36.45 24.58 8.71
N ARG A 512 -35.36 24.81 9.44
CA ARG A 512 -35.25 25.91 10.40
C ARG A 512 -35.26 27.29 9.73
N ALA A 513 -34.78 27.41 8.52
CA ALA A 513 -34.86 28.63 7.71
C ALA A 513 -36.25 28.88 7.10
N GLY A 514 -37.26 28.05 7.41
CA GLY A 514 -38.62 28.19 6.89
C GLY A 514 -38.80 27.73 5.44
N ARG A 515 -37.95 26.83 4.96
CA ARG A 515 -37.97 26.26 3.59
C ARG A 515 -38.32 24.76 3.62
N PRO A 516 -39.52 24.36 4.08
CA PRO A 516 -39.81 22.94 4.38
C PRO A 516 -39.82 22.03 3.15
N GLU A 517 -40.24 22.52 1.99
CA GLU A 517 -40.27 21.70 0.76
C GLU A 517 -38.86 21.34 0.31
N GLU A 518 -37.92 22.27 0.40
CA GLU A 518 -36.53 22.03 0.06
C GLU A 518 -35.85 21.13 1.11
N ALA A 519 -36.19 21.27 2.38
CA ALA A 519 -35.75 20.38 3.43
C ALA A 519 -36.15 18.92 3.16
N ARG A 520 -37.43 18.70 2.81
CA ARG A 520 -37.94 17.37 2.46
C ARG A 520 -37.22 16.76 1.26
N PHE A 521 -36.90 17.60 0.27
CA PHE A 521 -36.11 17.15 -0.89
C PHE A 521 -34.72 16.68 -0.46
N GLN A 522 -34.02 17.43 0.38
CA GLN A 522 -32.69 17.06 0.86
C GLN A 522 -32.71 15.77 1.73
N TRP A 523 -33.69 15.62 2.62
CA TRP A 523 -33.85 14.38 3.39
C TRP A 523 -34.20 13.17 2.51
N GLN A 524 -34.97 13.34 1.44
CA GLN A 524 -35.18 12.26 0.47
C GLN A 524 -33.88 11.90 -0.25
N HIS A 525 -33.09 12.90 -0.60
CA HIS A 525 -31.79 12.69 -1.22
C HIS A 525 -30.81 11.97 -0.28
N ALA A 526 -30.80 12.34 1.01
CA ALA A 526 -30.03 11.63 2.04
C ALA A 526 -30.38 10.13 2.11
N LEU A 527 -31.68 9.77 2.02
CA LEU A 527 -32.11 8.36 2.00
C LEU A 527 -31.65 7.59 0.75
N LEU A 528 -31.50 8.29 -0.39
CA LEU A 528 -31.02 7.69 -1.64
C LEU A 528 -29.50 7.52 -1.68
N SER A 529 -28.77 8.23 -0.81
CA SER A 529 -27.31 8.23 -0.71
C SER A 529 -26.74 7.12 0.18
N ASP A 530 -27.48 6.03 0.36
CA ASP A 530 -27.12 4.84 1.16
C ASP A 530 -26.64 5.14 2.60
N PRO A 531 -27.48 5.86 3.41
CA PRO A 531 -27.14 6.19 4.79
C PRO A 531 -27.00 4.91 5.65
N ASP A 532 -26.20 5.01 6.70
CA ASP A 532 -26.16 3.96 7.71
C ASP A 532 -27.56 3.73 8.36
N PRO A 533 -27.77 2.57 9.04
CA PRO A 533 -29.10 2.22 9.57
C PRO A 533 -29.66 3.23 10.57
N GLU A 534 -28.79 3.89 11.35
CA GLU A 534 -29.20 4.87 12.36
C GLU A 534 -29.67 6.16 11.69
N LEU A 535 -28.85 6.74 10.82
CA LEU A 535 -29.18 7.93 10.04
C LEU A 535 -30.41 7.69 9.16
N ARG A 536 -30.52 6.53 8.50
CA ARG A 536 -31.70 6.13 7.73
C ARG A 536 -32.98 6.24 8.55
N THR A 537 -32.96 5.75 9.79
CA THR A 537 -34.11 5.78 10.69
C THR A 537 -34.43 7.21 11.07
N GLN A 538 -33.44 8.01 11.44
CA GLN A 538 -33.61 9.42 11.83
C GLN A 538 -34.22 10.26 10.70
N VAL A 539 -33.68 10.15 9.48
CA VAL A 539 -34.16 10.89 8.31
C VAL A 539 -35.58 10.45 7.91
N ALA A 540 -35.87 9.15 7.93
CA ALA A 540 -37.21 8.64 7.65
C ALA A 540 -38.24 9.16 8.66
N ASP A 541 -37.86 9.33 9.92
CA ASP A 541 -38.71 9.89 10.95
C ASP A 541 -38.92 11.41 10.77
N LYS A 542 -37.89 12.17 10.35
CA LYS A 542 -38.01 13.58 9.98
C LYS A 542 -39.06 13.77 8.85
N LEU A 543 -39.01 12.93 7.83
CA LEU A 543 -39.95 12.98 6.70
C LEU A 543 -41.43 12.68 7.08
N LYS A 544 -41.64 11.85 8.12
CA LYS A 544 -43.01 11.53 8.61
C LYS A 544 -43.60 12.61 9.50
N ARG A 545 -42.75 13.43 10.13
CA ARG A 545 -43.18 14.47 11.07
C ARG A 545 -43.34 15.80 10.34
N ASP A 546 -44.39 16.57 10.69
CA ASP A 546 -44.54 17.94 10.21
C ASP A 546 -43.74 18.96 11.03
N GLN A 547 -42.93 18.49 11.97
CA GLN A 547 -42.11 19.34 12.85
C GLN A 547 -40.82 18.62 13.21
N LEU A 548 -39.68 19.32 13.10
CA LEU A 548 -38.45 18.88 13.77
C LEU A 548 -38.60 19.08 15.29
N PRO A 549 -37.94 18.21 16.12
CA PRO A 549 -37.76 18.52 17.54
C PRO A 549 -37.10 19.90 17.70
N ASP A 550 -37.40 20.60 18.82
CA ASP A 550 -36.71 21.86 19.07
C ASP A 550 -35.20 21.70 18.93
N ALA A 551 -34.58 22.59 18.17
CA ALA A 551 -33.14 22.59 18.07
C ALA A 551 -32.55 22.80 19.48
N VAL A 552 -31.58 21.97 19.86
CA VAL A 552 -30.76 22.29 21.02
C VAL A 552 -29.86 23.45 20.61
N ILE A 553 -30.44 24.66 20.60
CA ILE A 553 -29.67 25.90 20.42
C ILE A 553 -28.95 26.13 21.74
N ALA A 554 -27.66 26.17 21.70
CA ALA A 554 -26.90 26.49 22.90
C ALA A 554 -27.31 27.89 23.39
N PRO A 555 -27.53 28.09 24.71
CA PRO A 555 -27.84 29.42 25.24
C PRO A 555 -26.68 30.38 24.88
N ALA A 556 -27.02 31.56 24.35
CA ALA A 556 -26.06 32.61 24.08
C ALA A 556 -25.30 32.91 25.40
N GLU A 557 -23.99 32.78 25.42
CA GLU A 557 -23.21 33.22 26.55
C GLU A 557 -23.46 34.71 26.79
N PRO A 558 -23.70 35.14 28.04
CA PRO A 558 -23.87 36.55 28.33
C PRO A 558 -22.59 37.28 27.94
N SER A 559 -22.72 38.26 27.05
CA SER A 559 -21.62 39.16 26.64
C SER A 559 -20.97 39.77 27.90
N GLN A 560 -19.71 39.36 28.17
CA GLN A 560 -18.83 40.03 29.12
C GLN A 560 -18.11 41.19 28.44
#